data_582696a06918422c8e4e2d48bc522875
#
_entry.id   582696a06918422c8e4e2d48bc522875
#
_cell.length_a   1.000
_cell.length_b   1.000
_cell.length_c   1.000
_cell.angle_alpha   90.00
_cell.angle_beta   90.00
_cell.angle_gamma   90.00
#
_symmetry.space_group_name_H-M   'P 1'
#
loop_
_entity.id
_entity.type
_entity.pdbx_description
1 polymer ?
#
loop_
_entity_poly.entity_id
_entity_poly.type
_entity_poly.pdbx_seq_one_letter_code
_entity_poly.pdbx_strand_id
1 'polypeptide(L)'
;PRARELGLKGLVASYQGSVITDIESGKLLVDGYLPADEAAEICKVFERLDLHTHVYTLNEFYVNRRDEALSLYEKICNVKGNVVEEEPLSGLVLRKALKIRKVLAMVYAEDKKRIFENVLKALGEKFYVTYSAANLVEVTSRAYSKGTAVKFMADYYGVPIERTIAAGDSLNDLPMLQAAGLGLAVKNADEALKDKAQSFPFTNDEDAIGKI
;
A
#
# COMPACT_ATOMS: atom_id res chain seq x y z
N PRO A 1 -4.94 10.55 -11.28
CA PRO A 1 -5.87 10.54 -12.46
C PRO A 1 -7.23 9.96 -12.09
N ARG A 2 -7.33 8.69 -11.57
CA ARG A 2 -8.62 8.02 -11.31
C ARG A 2 -9.57 8.78 -10.38
N ALA A 3 -9.07 9.41 -9.32
CA ALA A 3 -9.93 10.19 -8.41
C ALA A 3 -10.64 11.34 -9.14
N ARG A 4 -9.94 12.02 -10.06
CA ARG A 4 -10.55 13.08 -10.90
C ARG A 4 -11.54 12.52 -11.92
N GLU A 5 -11.24 11.39 -12.53
CA GLU A 5 -12.15 10.70 -13.48
C GLU A 5 -13.46 10.29 -12.80
N LEU A 6 -13.40 9.95 -11.49
CA LEU A 6 -14.57 9.63 -10.67
C LEU A 6 -15.27 10.88 -10.10
N GLY A 7 -14.81 12.09 -10.44
CA GLY A 7 -15.38 13.34 -9.92
C GLY A 7 -15.15 13.58 -8.42
N LEU A 8 -14.20 12.84 -7.81
CA LEU A 8 -13.89 13.01 -6.39
C LEU A 8 -13.17 14.35 -6.13
N LYS A 9 -13.44 14.94 -4.99
CA LYS A 9 -12.85 16.19 -4.50
C LYS A 9 -12.17 15.98 -3.16
N GLY A 10 -11.38 16.97 -2.72
CA GLY A 10 -10.69 16.95 -1.44
C GLY A 10 -9.43 16.09 -1.47
N LEU A 11 -9.16 15.37 -0.40
CA LEU A 11 -7.90 14.64 -0.21
C LEU A 11 -7.99 13.19 -0.65
N VAL A 12 -6.90 12.69 -1.25
CA VAL A 12 -6.69 11.27 -1.51
C VAL A 12 -5.36 10.83 -0.90
N ALA A 13 -5.39 9.72 -0.16
CA ALA A 13 -4.20 9.03 0.32
C ALA A 13 -3.82 7.89 -0.62
N SER A 14 -2.54 7.74 -0.90
CA SER A 14 -1.97 6.66 -1.71
C SER A 14 -0.70 6.09 -1.04
N TYR A 15 -0.18 4.97 -1.59
CA TYR A 15 1.04 4.33 -1.07
C TYR A 15 0.97 4.08 0.45
N GLN A 16 -0.11 3.45 0.92
CA GLN A 16 -0.36 3.14 2.34
C GLN A 16 -0.37 4.40 3.24
N GLY A 17 -0.76 5.57 2.70
CA GLY A 17 -0.83 6.82 3.45
C GLY A 17 0.44 7.65 3.45
N SER A 18 1.51 7.20 2.78
CA SER A 18 2.74 7.99 2.68
C SER A 18 2.63 9.21 1.75
N VAL A 19 1.65 9.21 0.86
CA VAL A 19 1.37 10.35 -0.03
C VAL A 19 -0.08 10.77 0.16
N ILE A 20 -0.28 12.06 0.49
CA ILE A 20 -1.62 12.67 0.54
C ILE A 20 -1.62 13.85 -0.42
N THR A 21 -2.57 13.83 -1.34
CA THR A 21 -2.71 14.81 -2.41
C THR A 21 -4.09 15.46 -2.35
N ASP A 22 -4.14 16.78 -2.47
CA ASP A 22 -5.36 17.50 -2.77
C ASP A 22 -5.72 17.29 -4.25
N ILE A 23 -6.89 16.71 -4.51
CA ILE A 23 -7.31 16.24 -5.83
C ILE A 23 -7.49 17.43 -6.79
N GLU A 24 -7.99 18.54 -6.30
CA GLU A 24 -8.36 19.71 -7.11
C GLU A 24 -7.11 20.51 -7.52
N SER A 25 -6.25 20.83 -6.58
CA SER A 25 -5.00 21.60 -6.85
C SER A 25 -3.85 20.72 -7.34
N GLY A 26 -3.87 19.40 -7.05
CA GLY A 26 -2.75 18.51 -7.30
C GLY A 26 -1.59 18.67 -6.29
N LYS A 27 -1.76 19.48 -5.24
CA LYS A 27 -0.73 19.73 -4.25
C LYS A 27 -0.51 18.50 -3.36
N LEU A 28 0.76 18.13 -3.18
CA LEU A 28 1.16 17.13 -2.19
C LEU A 28 1.16 17.80 -0.80
N LEU A 29 0.36 17.27 0.10
CA LEU A 29 0.30 17.70 1.50
C LEU A 29 1.18 16.82 2.39
N VAL A 30 1.30 15.52 2.04
CA VAL A 30 2.26 14.58 2.62
C VAL A 30 3.05 13.97 1.47
N ASP A 31 4.38 14.00 1.58
CA ASP A 31 5.33 13.48 0.59
C ASP A 31 6.34 12.53 1.25
N GLY A 32 5.82 11.46 1.86
CA GLY A 32 6.61 10.46 2.57
C GLY A 32 7.23 9.44 1.61
N TYR A 33 8.43 8.96 1.94
CA TYR A 33 9.17 7.98 1.14
C TYR A 33 10.17 7.21 2.01
N LEU A 34 10.68 6.11 1.47
CA LEU A 34 11.86 5.40 1.94
C LEU A 34 13.08 6.02 1.27
N PRO A 35 14.11 6.45 2.02
CA PRO A 35 15.42 6.81 1.47
C PRO A 35 15.99 5.66 0.63
N ALA A 36 16.90 5.97 -0.29
CA ALA A 36 17.43 4.98 -1.23
C ALA A 36 18.15 3.81 -0.55
N ASP A 37 18.85 4.05 0.54
CA ASP A 37 19.54 3.03 1.34
C ASP A 37 18.54 2.08 2.03
N GLU A 38 17.49 2.61 2.62
CA GLU A 38 16.41 1.81 3.22
C GLU A 38 15.64 0.99 2.19
N ALA A 39 15.28 1.60 1.06
CA ALA A 39 14.62 0.89 -0.03
C ALA A 39 15.51 -0.21 -0.63
N ALA A 40 16.83 0.03 -0.77
CA ALA A 40 17.77 -0.97 -1.23
C ALA A 40 17.93 -2.15 -0.24
N GLU A 41 17.84 -1.89 1.06
CA GLU A 41 17.82 -2.95 2.09
C GLU A 41 16.62 -3.88 1.89
N ILE A 42 15.43 -3.32 1.65
CA ILE A 42 14.22 -4.10 1.36
C ILE A 42 14.40 -4.90 0.06
N CYS A 43 14.88 -4.25 -1.00
CA CYS A 43 15.14 -4.92 -2.29
C CYS A 43 16.09 -6.10 -2.14
N LYS A 44 17.17 -5.98 -1.36
CA LYS A 44 18.12 -7.09 -1.10
C LYS A 44 17.47 -8.29 -0.41
N VAL A 45 16.49 -8.06 0.47
CA VAL A 45 15.72 -9.18 1.06
C VAL A 45 14.87 -9.86 0.00
N PHE A 46 14.18 -9.08 -0.85
CA PHE A 46 13.34 -9.60 -1.92
C PHE A 46 14.16 -10.33 -3.00
N GLU A 47 15.34 -9.81 -3.34
CA GLU A 47 16.29 -10.45 -4.26
C GLU A 47 16.77 -11.80 -3.72
N ARG A 48 17.13 -11.91 -2.43
CA ARG A 48 17.51 -13.19 -1.80
C ARG A 48 16.40 -14.24 -1.79
N LEU A 49 15.15 -13.79 -1.77
CA LEU A 49 13.95 -14.64 -1.83
C LEU A 49 13.46 -14.88 -3.26
N ASP A 50 14.19 -14.39 -4.26
CA ASP A 50 13.84 -14.42 -5.71
C ASP A 50 12.41 -13.97 -6.00
N LEU A 51 11.95 -12.89 -5.37
CA LEU A 51 10.60 -12.40 -5.53
C LEU A 51 10.46 -11.55 -6.80
N HIS A 52 9.30 -11.66 -7.45
CA HIS A 52 8.88 -10.70 -8.48
C HIS A 52 8.62 -9.34 -7.79
N THR A 53 9.52 -8.38 -7.99
CA THR A 53 9.62 -7.18 -7.18
C THR A 53 9.32 -5.93 -7.98
N HIS A 54 8.46 -5.06 -7.44
CA HIS A 54 8.21 -3.71 -7.92
C HIS A 54 8.70 -2.68 -6.89
N VAL A 55 9.39 -1.63 -7.35
CA VAL A 55 9.72 -0.45 -6.55
C VAL A 55 9.04 0.77 -7.13
N TYR A 56 8.30 1.51 -6.30
CA TYR A 56 7.46 2.63 -6.71
C TYR A 56 8.07 3.96 -6.32
N THR A 57 8.28 4.83 -7.29
CA THR A 57 8.44 6.27 -7.05
C THR A 57 7.05 6.94 -7.01
N LEU A 58 6.99 8.25 -7.04
CA LEU A 58 5.71 8.95 -7.07
C LEU A 58 4.92 8.71 -8.38
N ASN A 59 5.62 8.63 -9.51
CA ASN A 59 5.00 8.68 -10.84
C ASN A 59 5.22 7.42 -11.68
N GLU A 60 6.14 6.56 -11.31
CA GLU A 60 6.53 5.36 -12.07
C GLU A 60 6.91 4.22 -11.13
N PHE A 61 7.03 3.03 -11.68
CA PHE A 61 7.60 1.91 -10.95
C PHE A 61 8.60 1.15 -11.82
N TYR A 62 9.55 0.53 -11.13
CA TYR A 62 10.56 -0.34 -11.71
C TYR A 62 10.29 -1.76 -11.27
N VAL A 63 10.61 -2.74 -12.12
CA VAL A 63 10.35 -4.16 -11.87
C VAL A 63 11.55 -4.99 -12.33
N ASN A 64 11.87 -6.03 -11.58
CA ASN A 64 13.07 -6.85 -11.82
C ASN A 64 12.94 -7.87 -12.96
N ARG A 65 11.74 -8.12 -13.47
CA ARG A 65 11.54 -9.08 -14.58
C ARG A 65 10.25 -8.82 -15.34
N ARG A 66 10.23 -9.21 -16.61
CA ARG A 66 9.03 -9.21 -17.45
C ARG A 66 8.47 -10.63 -17.50
N ASP A 67 7.25 -10.79 -17.06
CA ASP A 67 6.50 -12.05 -17.07
C ASP A 67 4.99 -11.82 -17.22
N GLU A 68 4.20 -12.90 -17.10
CA GLU A 68 2.73 -12.82 -17.17
C GLU A 68 2.14 -12.03 -16.00
N ALA A 69 2.76 -12.10 -14.81
CA ALA A 69 2.31 -11.37 -13.63
C ALA A 69 2.42 -9.86 -13.85
N LEU A 70 3.54 -9.37 -14.39
CA LEU A 70 3.67 -7.97 -14.78
C LEU A 70 2.64 -7.58 -15.84
N SER A 71 2.45 -8.39 -16.86
CA SER A 71 1.51 -8.10 -17.95
C SER A 71 0.08 -7.96 -17.45
N LEU A 72 -0.33 -8.83 -16.52
CA LEU A 72 -1.63 -8.77 -15.86
C LEU A 72 -1.75 -7.51 -14.98
N TYR A 73 -0.72 -7.22 -14.18
CA TYR A 73 -0.69 -6.04 -13.31
C TYR A 73 -0.79 -4.74 -14.10
N GLU A 74 0.00 -4.59 -15.17
CA GLU A 74 -0.04 -3.44 -16.08
C GLU A 74 -1.45 -3.22 -16.66
N LYS A 75 -2.13 -4.30 -17.05
CA LYS A 75 -3.50 -4.26 -17.58
C LYS A 75 -4.52 -3.81 -16.53
N ILE A 76 -4.45 -4.38 -15.32
CA ILE A 76 -5.38 -4.06 -14.22
C ILE A 76 -5.19 -2.62 -13.75
N CYS A 77 -3.94 -2.19 -13.56
CA CYS A 77 -3.62 -0.86 -13.04
C CYS A 77 -3.59 0.22 -14.11
N ASN A 78 -3.62 -0.16 -15.40
CA ASN A 78 -3.47 0.73 -16.56
C ASN A 78 -2.19 1.59 -16.47
N VAL A 79 -1.06 0.95 -16.12
CA VAL A 79 0.26 1.58 -16.00
C VAL A 79 1.32 0.67 -16.57
N LYS A 80 2.44 1.23 -17.03
CA LYS A 80 3.59 0.47 -17.55
C LYS A 80 4.74 0.48 -16.55
N GLY A 81 5.34 -0.70 -16.34
CA GLY A 81 6.53 -0.86 -15.51
C GLY A 81 7.81 -0.68 -16.33
N ASN A 82 8.81 -0.04 -15.71
CA ASN A 82 10.16 0.03 -16.23
C ASN A 82 10.90 -1.26 -15.85
N VAL A 83 11.08 -2.17 -16.81
CA VAL A 83 11.77 -3.45 -16.56
C VAL A 83 13.27 -3.21 -16.45
N VAL A 84 13.90 -3.76 -15.41
CA VAL A 84 15.33 -3.63 -15.10
C VAL A 84 15.93 -5.03 -15.03
N GLU A 85 16.61 -5.44 -16.09
CA GLU A 85 17.22 -6.77 -16.22
C GLU A 85 18.75 -6.72 -16.09
N GLU A 86 19.37 -5.55 -16.29
CA GLU A 86 20.82 -5.38 -16.37
C GLU A 86 21.49 -5.26 -14.97
N GLU A 87 20.72 -4.92 -13.94
CA GLU A 87 21.21 -4.75 -12.57
C GLU A 87 20.12 -5.12 -11.54
N PRO A 88 20.48 -5.48 -10.29
CA PRO A 88 19.51 -5.65 -9.22
C PRO A 88 18.78 -4.33 -8.91
N LEU A 89 17.49 -4.41 -8.53
CA LEU A 89 16.72 -3.22 -8.13
C LEU A 89 17.36 -2.47 -6.96
N SER A 90 18.01 -3.18 -6.03
CA SER A 90 18.78 -2.56 -4.94
C SER A 90 19.91 -1.67 -5.46
N GLY A 91 20.60 -2.09 -6.51
CA GLY A 91 21.64 -1.31 -7.20
C GLY A 91 21.06 -0.08 -7.90
N LEU A 92 19.99 -0.26 -8.68
CA LEU A 92 19.31 0.84 -9.36
C LEU A 92 18.87 1.93 -8.39
N VAL A 93 18.20 1.53 -7.29
CA VAL A 93 17.66 2.45 -6.29
C VAL A 93 18.74 3.31 -5.68
N LEU A 94 19.89 2.70 -5.32
CA LEU A 94 21.05 3.42 -4.79
C LEU A 94 21.70 4.34 -5.82
N ARG A 95 21.98 3.81 -7.01
CA ARG A 95 22.65 4.55 -8.08
C ARG A 95 21.88 5.79 -8.53
N LYS A 96 20.55 5.68 -8.60
CA LYS A 96 19.66 6.81 -8.96
C LYS A 96 19.20 7.64 -7.77
N ALA A 97 19.57 7.28 -6.53
CA ALA A 97 19.10 7.91 -5.29
C ALA A 97 17.57 8.09 -5.27
N LEU A 98 16.83 7.02 -5.62
CA LEU A 98 15.37 7.08 -5.79
C LEU A 98 14.65 7.26 -4.45
N LYS A 99 13.63 8.11 -4.44
CA LYS A 99 12.66 8.24 -3.34
C LYS A 99 11.56 7.19 -3.54
N ILE A 100 11.61 6.11 -2.79
CA ILE A 100 10.71 4.97 -2.97
C ILE A 100 9.50 5.10 -2.03
N ARG A 101 8.29 5.00 -2.58
CA ARG A 101 7.02 5.07 -1.81
C ARG A 101 6.66 3.73 -1.20
N LYS A 102 6.88 2.65 -1.94
CA LYS A 102 6.74 1.27 -1.48
C LYS A 102 7.57 0.31 -2.31
N VAL A 103 7.94 -0.82 -1.70
CA VAL A 103 8.43 -2.00 -2.38
C VAL A 103 7.35 -3.07 -2.28
N LEU A 104 7.02 -3.71 -3.41
CA LEU A 104 5.97 -4.71 -3.51
C LEU A 104 6.53 -5.99 -4.10
N ALA A 105 6.19 -7.13 -3.52
CA ALA A 105 6.40 -8.45 -4.14
C ALA A 105 5.06 -9.00 -4.65
N MET A 106 5.04 -9.45 -5.90
CA MET A 106 3.99 -10.31 -6.41
C MET A 106 4.34 -11.75 -6.10
N VAL A 107 3.40 -12.48 -5.50
CA VAL A 107 3.60 -13.87 -5.04
C VAL A 107 2.43 -14.73 -5.47
N TYR A 108 2.61 -16.05 -5.52
CA TYR A 108 1.47 -16.94 -5.66
C TYR A 108 0.64 -16.96 -4.38
N ALA A 109 -0.66 -17.09 -4.50
CA ALA A 109 -1.58 -17.01 -3.35
C ALA A 109 -1.27 -18.08 -2.27
N GLU A 110 -0.89 -19.28 -2.69
CA GLU A 110 -0.47 -20.38 -1.83
C GLU A 110 0.83 -20.10 -1.04
N ASP A 111 1.72 -19.29 -1.60
CA ASP A 111 3.00 -18.91 -0.97
C ASP A 111 2.91 -17.65 -0.11
N LYS A 112 1.82 -16.88 -0.21
CA LYS A 112 1.68 -15.55 0.43
C LYS A 112 2.03 -15.59 1.92
N LYS A 113 1.46 -16.53 2.66
CA LYS A 113 1.68 -16.63 4.10
C LYS A 113 3.15 -16.85 4.43
N ARG A 114 3.76 -17.82 3.80
CA ARG A 114 5.18 -18.19 4.01
C ARG A 114 6.11 -17.02 3.66
N ILE A 115 5.87 -16.37 2.52
CA ILE A 115 6.69 -15.23 2.08
C ILE A 115 6.47 -14.03 3.00
N PHE A 116 5.22 -13.72 3.35
CA PHE A 116 4.90 -12.64 4.28
C PHE A 116 5.61 -12.84 5.63
N GLU A 117 5.56 -14.03 6.23
CA GLU A 117 6.24 -14.35 7.49
C GLU A 117 7.77 -14.18 7.38
N ASN A 118 8.38 -14.62 6.28
CA ASN A 118 9.80 -14.45 6.03
C ASN A 118 10.21 -12.97 5.89
N VAL A 119 9.42 -12.20 5.14
CA VAL A 119 9.65 -10.76 4.97
C VAL A 119 9.43 -10.01 6.29
N LEU A 120 8.36 -10.34 7.02
CA LEU A 120 8.06 -9.76 8.33
C LEU A 120 9.19 -10.02 9.34
N LYS A 121 9.71 -11.27 9.38
CA LYS A 121 10.85 -11.63 10.23
C LYS A 121 12.11 -10.84 9.88
N ALA A 122 12.38 -10.64 8.60
CA ALA A 122 13.59 -9.95 8.13
C ALA A 122 13.52 -8.42 8.27
N LEU A 123 12.34 -7.83 8.10
CA LEU A 123 12.17 -6.39 7.92
C LEU A 123 11.19 -5.72 8.91
N GLY A 124 10.37 -6.50 9.61
CA GLY A 124 9.25 -5.99 10.38
C GLY A 124 9.63 -5.16 11.61
N GLU A 125 10.85 -5.23 12.10
CA GLU A 125 11.32 -4.34 13.18
C GLU A 125 11.54 -2.91 12.68
N LYS A 126 12.05 -2.76 11.45
CA LYS A 126 12.43 -1.46 10.86
C LYS A 126 11.36 -0.87 9.95
N PHE A 127 10.63 -1.72 9.22
CA PHE A 127 9.68 -1.31 8.21
C PHE A 127 8.26 -1.80 8.51
N TYR A 128 7.27 -1.14 7.88
CA TYR A 128 5.91 -1.61 7.90
C TYR A 128 5.71 -2.65 6.79
N VAL A 129 5.53 -3.91 7.21
CA VAL A 129 5.28 -5.05 6.32
C VAL A 129 3.80 -5.39 6.37
N THR A 130 3.15 -5.46 5.21
CA THR A 130 1.70 -5.72 5.11
C THR A 130 1.39 -6.46 3.80
N TYR A 131 0.12 -6.75 3.58
CA TYR A 131 -0.40 -7.20 2.29
C TYR A 131 -1.73 -6.48 2.00
N SER A 132 -2.02 -6.27 0.70
CA SER A 132 -3.20 -5.53 0.22
C SER A 132 -4.11 -6.36 -0.69
N ALA A 133 -3.68 -7.58 -1.03
CA ALA A 133 -4.43 -8.52 -1.86
C ALA A 133 -3.94 -9.96 -1.60
N ALA A 134 -4.59 -10.91 -2.25
CA ALA A 134 -4.26 -12.32 -2.10
C ALA A 134 -2.81 -12.66 -2.52
N ASN A 135 -2.20 -11.84 -3.37
CA ASN A 135 -0.90 -12.11 -3.99
C ASN A 135 0.10 -10.95 -3.90
N LEU A 136 -0.13 -9.95 -3.05
CA LEU A 136 0.74 -8.78 -2.93
C LEU A 136 1.26 -8.62 -1.51
N VAL A 137 2.59 -8.75 -1.34
CA VAL A 137 3.29 -8.42 -0.09
C VAL A 137 3.97 -7.07 -0.26
N GLU A 138 3.73 -6.14 0.66
CA GLU A 138 4.18 -4.75 0.57
C GLU A 138 5.03 -4.35 1.77
N VAL A 139 6.07 -3.56 1.50
CA VAL A 139 6.92 -2.96 2.52
C VAL A 139 7.01 -1.45 2.29
N THR A 140 6.74 -0.69 3.35
CA THR A 140 6.78 0.78 3.36
C THR A 140 7.48 1.30 4.63
N SER A 141 7.66 2.60 4.71
CA SER A 141 8.15 3.25 5.93
C SER A 141 7.13 3.06 7.07
N ARG A 142 7.60 2.79 8.29
CA ARG A 142 6.74 2.72 9.48
C ARG A 142 6.13 4.06 9.90
N ALA A 143 6.70 5.16 9.42
CA ALA A 143 6.15 6.50 9.70
C ALA A 143 4.77 6.72 9.08
N TYR A 144 4.38 5.89 8.10
CA TYR A 144 3.13 6.06 7.35
C TYR A 144 2.32 4.78 7.35
N SER A 145 1.00 4.94 7.46
CA SER A 145 0.00 3.89 7.35
C SER A 145 -1.32 4.50 6.91
N LYS A 146 -2.29 3.68 6.52
CA LYS A 146 -3.65 4.18 6.28
C LYS A 146 -4.25 4.82 7.54
N GLY A 147 -3.82 4.41 8.74
CA GLY A 147 -4.23 5.04 10.01
C GLY A 147 -3.67 6.44 10.20
N THR A 148 -2.38 6.67 9.88
CA THR A 148 -1.81 8.04 9.93
C THR A 148 -2.48 8.95 8.90
N ALA A 149 -2.88 8.40 7.74
CA ALA A 149 -3.62 9.16 6.73
C ALA A 149 -5.02 9.58 7.22
N VAL A 150 -5.76 8.68 7.88
CA VAL A 150 -7.08 9.02 8.47
C VAL A 150 -6.95 10.14 9.49
N LYS A 151 -5.96 10.05 10.41
CA LYS A 151 -5.70 11.10 11.40
C LYS A 151 -5.38 12.44 10.74
N PHE A 152 -4.47 12.43 9.74
CA PHE A 152 -4.12 13.63 9.01
C PHE A 152 -5.35 14.27 8.33
N MET A 153 -6.20 13.46 7.67
CA MET A 153 -7.40 13.95 7.00
C MET A 153 -8.42 14.50 7.98
N ALA A 154 -8.62 13.82 9.13
CA ALA A 154 -9.51 14.29 10.18
C ALA A 154 -9.08 15.68 10.70
N ASP A 155 -7.78 15.82 11.02
CA ASP A 155 -7.21 17.11 11.45
C ASP A 155 -7.32 18.18 10.37
N TYR A 156 -7.03 17.85 9.11
CA TYR A 156 -7.12 18.80 7.99
C TYR A 156 -8.54 19.34 7.79
N TYR A 157 -9.56 18.50 7.97
CA TYR A 157 -10.96 18.92 7.85
C TYR A 157 -11.57 19.43 9.16
N GLY A 158 -10.81 19.47 10.25
CA GLY A 158 -11.30 19.88 11.57
C GLY A 158 -12.37 18.93 12.15
N VAL A 159 -12.31 17.65 11.77
CA VAL A 159 -13.23 16.61 12.24
C VAL A 159 -12.58 15.85 13.39
N PRO A 160 -13.18 15.80 14.59
CA PRO A 160 -12.70 14.94 15.67
C PRO A 160 -12.59 13.49 15.20
N ILE A 161 -11.50 12.81 15.54
CA ILE A 161 -11.22 11.44 15.05
C ILE A 161 -12.33 10.47 15.46
N GLU A 162 -12.97 10.68 16.61
CA GLU A 162 -14.11 9.89 17.15
C GLU A 162 -15.36 9.97 16.26
N ARG A 163 -15.41 10.97 15.38
CA ARG A 163 -16.52 11.18 14.43
C ARG A 163 -16.22 10.68 13.02
N THR A 164 -15.13 9.93 12.85
CA THR A 164 -14.75 9.33 11.58
C THR A 164 -15.19 7.88 11.48
N ILE A 165 -15.49 7.44 10.26
CA ILE A 165 -15.78 6.04 9.95
C ILE A 165 -14.71 5.57 8.95
N ALA A 166 -14.18 4.38 9.16
CA ALA A 166 -13.30 3.71 8.20
C ALA A 166 -13.82 2.30 7.90
N ALA A 167 -13.80 1.90 6.64
CA ALA A 167 -14.13 0.54 6.23
C ALA A 167 -12.99 -0.07 5.42
N GLY A 168 -12.75 -1.39 5.61
CA GLY A 168 -11.65 -2.07 4.94
C GLY A 168 -11.80 -3.58 4.91
N ASP A 169 -10.96 -4.24 4.09
CA ASP A 169 -11.03 -5.67 3.83
C ASP A 169 -9.69 -6.41 3.99
N SER A 170 -8.56 -5.71 4.00
CA SER A 170 -7.22 -6.31 3.99
C SER A 170 -6.34 -5.84 5.16
N LEU A 171 -5.26 -6.58 5.46
CA LEU A 171 -4.39 -6.28 6.60
C LEU A 171 -3.86 -4.84 6.61
N ASN A 172 -3.59 -4.26 5.44
CA ASN A 172 -3.16 -2.86 5.32
C ASN A 172 -4.22 -1.84 5.75
N ASP A 173 -5.49 -2.25 5.90
CA ASP A 173 -6.58 -1.40 6.38
C ASP A 173 -6.65 -1.35 7.91
N LEU A 174 -6.09 -2.36 8.59
CA LEU A 174 -6.15 -2.47 10.03
C LEU A 174 -5.77 -1.16 10.77
N PRO A 175 -4.67 -0.47 10.40
CA PRO A 175 -4.31 0.78 11.06
C PRO A 175 -5.38 1.89 10.93
N MET A 176 -6.11 1.97 9.80
CA MET A 176 -7.18 2.98 9.68
C MET A 176 -8.44 2.57 10.43
N LEU A 177 -8.78 1.27 10.45
CA LEU A 177 -9.91 0.77 11.23
C LEU A 177 -9.71 1.02 12.73
N GLN A 178 -8.46 0.88 13.22
CA GLN A 178 -8.11 1.15 14.60
C GLN A 178 -7.99 2.65 14.93
N ALA A 179 -7.70 3.49 13.94
CA ALA A 179 -7.53 4.93 14.14
C ALA A 179 -8.83 5.70 14.13
N ALA A 180 -9.82 5.25 13.34
CA ALA A 180 -11.11 5.90 13.22
C ALA A 180 -11.99 5.73 14.47
N GLY A 181 -12.94 6.61 14.65
CA GLY A 181 -13.95 6.48 15.70
C GLY A 181 -14.81 5.23 15.54
N LEU A 182 -15.09 4.82 14.31
CA LEU A 182 -15.74 3.56 13.97
C LEU A 182 -14.99 2.88 12.83
N GLY A 183 -14.37 1.74 13.13
CA GLY A 183 -13.72 0.89 12.14
C GLY A 183 -14.57 -0.32 11.76
N LEU A 184 -14.88 -0.48 10.49
CA LEU A 184 -15.75 -1.53 9.94
C LEU A 184 -14.95 -2.50 9.06
N ALA A 185 -14.92 -3.77 9.43
CA ALA A 185 -14.43 -4.85 8.58
C ALA A 185 -15.59 -5.40 7.76
N VAL A 186 -15.51 -5.32 6.43
CA VAL A 186 -16.57 -5.84 5.53
C VAL A 186 -16.67 -7.36 5.66
N LYS A 187 -17.82 -7.93 5.25
CA LYS A 187 -18.15 -9.35 5.46
C LYS A 187 -17.09 -10.33 4.91
N ASN A 188 -16.49 -10.00 3.77
CA ASN A 188 -15.42 -10.78 3.14
C ASN A 188 -14.01 -10.28 3.47
N ALA A 189 -13.83 -9.54 4.56
CA ALA A 189 -12.53 -9.10 5.03
C ALA A 189 -11.66 -10.27 5.48
N ASP A 190 -10.34 -10.03 5.42
CA ASP A 190 -9.32 -10.97 5.93
C ASP A 190 -9.57 -11.28 7.42
N GLU A 191 -9.35 -12.55 7.82
CA GLU A 191 -9.52 -13.00 9.21
C GLU A 191 -8.72 -12.13 10.20
N ALA A 192 -7.57 -11.59 9.79
CA ALA A 192 -6.75 -10.71 10.63
C ALA A 192 -7.47 -9.43 11.08
N LEU A 193 -8.58 -9.04 10.42
CA LEU A 193 -9.37 -7.86 10.74
C LEU A 193 -10.57 -8.17 11.62
N LYS A 194 -11.14 -9.39 11.53
CA LYS A 194 -12.44 -9.74 12.11
C LYS A 194 -12.51 -9.55 13.63
N ASP A 195 -11.41 -9.83 14.32
CA ASP A 195 -11.33 -9.67 15.78
C ASP A 195 -10.88 -8.27 16.23
N LYS A 196 -10.56 -7.37 15.28
CA LYS A 196 -9.91 -6.08 15.54
C LYS A 196 -10.71 -4.87 15.07
N ALA A 197 -11.83 -5.11 14.41
CA ALA A 197 -12.76 -4.09 13.94
C ALA A 197 -14.19 -4.61 14.02
N GLN A 198 -15.17 -3.71 13.99
CA GLN A 198 -16.58 -4.11 14.00
C GLN A 198 -16.93 -4.78 12.66
N SER A 199 -17.57 -5.95 12.72
CA SER A 199 -18.03 -6.63 11.52
C SER A 199 -19.16 -5.86 10.85
N PHE A 200 -19.06 -5.69 9.52
CA PHE A 200 -20.10 -5.11 8.69
C PHE A 200 -20.72 -6.19 7.79
N PRO A 201 -22.06 -6.29 7.68
CA PRO A 201 -22.74 -7.47 7.12
C PRO A 201 -22.70 -7.57 5.59
N PHE A 202 -22.10 -6.60 4.88
CA PHE A 202 -22.03 -6.56 3.43
C PHE A 202 -20.58 -6.76 2.96
N THR A 203 -20.45 -7.39 1.80
CA THR A 203 -19.15 -7.55 1.10
C THR A 203 -18.82 -6.29 0.31
N ASN A 204 -17.56 -6.13 -0.11
CA ASN A 204 -17.16 -5.06 -1.02
C ASN A 204 -17.91 -5.14 -2.37
N ASP A 205 -18.29 -6.34 -2.83
CA ASP A 205 -19.08 -6.54 -4.06
C ASP A 205 -20.56 -6.18 -3.91
N GLU A 206 -21.05 -6.05 -2.68
CA GLU A 206 -22.43 -5.68 -2.35
C GLU A 206 -22.61 -4.18 -2.04
N ASP A 207 -21.68 -3.34 -2.51
CA ASP A 207 -21.68 -1.89 -2.24
C ASP A 207 -21.69 -1.55 -0.74
N ALA A 208 -20.79 -2.19 0.02
CA ALA A 208 -20.69 -1.98 1.46
C ALA A 208 -20.55 -0.49 1.84
N ILE A 209 -19.74 0.27 1.07
CA ILE A 209 -19.50 1.69 1.35
C ILE A 209 -20.77 2.52 1.17
N GLY A 210 -21.57 2.24 0.14
CA GLY A 210 -22.83 2.94 -0.09
C GLY A 210 -23.92 2.61 0.96
N LYS A 211 -23.71 1.58 1.81
CA LYS A 211 -24.62 1.15 2.89
C LYS A 211 -24.19 1.61 4.29
N ILE A 212 -23.05 2.29 4.43
CA ILE A 212 -22.60 2.96 5.65
C ILE A 212 -23.26 4.33 5.77
#